data_2ade5fd4b412d56250c21bf9b21c1f26
#
_entry.id   2ade5fd4b412d56250c21bf9b21c1f26
#
_cell.length_a   1.000
_cell.length_b   1.000
_cell.length_c   1.000
_cell.angle_alpha   90.00
_cell.angle_beta   90.00
_cell.angle_gamma   90.00
#
_symmetry.space_group_name_H-M   'P 1'
#
loop_
_entity.id
_entity.type
_entity.pdbx_description
1 polymer ?
#
loop_
_entity_poly.entity_id
_entity_poly.type
_entity_poly.pdbx_seq_one_letter_code
_entity_poly.pdbx_strand_id
1 'polypeptide(L)'
;VRASNAGRWTTSRPRWASMKSWLGEAIAPQPEAEGVARLVERWLRVFGPGTAADIKWWLGSTVRAVRGALADLHAVQVDLEGQIGYLLPDDLEATGPVEPWAALLPALDPTTMGWFERDWYLGPHRAQLFDTNGNAGATAWWDGRVVGGWRQTDTGAIVLRMLEDVGHDGLRSLELEAERLTEWLGGTRVSPRFPSPLSKVATGAGR
;
A
#
# COMPACT_ATOMS: atom_id res chain seq x y z
N VAL A 1 -11.24 12.34 -14.91
CA VAL A 1 -11.45 11.53 -13.70
C VAL A 1 -12.35 10.36 -13.97
N ARG A 2 -12.24 9.32 -13.18
CA ARG A 2 -13.19 8.21 -13.15
C ARG A 2 -14.42 8.66 -12.36
N ALA A 3 -15.50 8.94 -13.04
CA ALA A 3 -16.70 9.49 -12.42
C ALA A 3 -17.60 8.42 -11.78
N SER A 4 -17.74 7.27 -12.44
CA SER A 4 -18.55 6.18 -11.92
C SER A 4 -18.13 4.84 -12.50
N ASN A 5 -18.75 3.77 -12.03
CA ASN A 5 -18.60 2.43 -12.58
C ASN A 5 -19.95 1.91 -13.05
N ALA A 6 -20.00 1.39 -14.28
CA ALA A 6 -21.22 0.77 -14.80
C ALA A 6 -21.26 -0.69 -14.35
N GLY A 7 -22.18 -1.03 -13.47
CA GLY A 7 -22.34 -2.38 -12.92
C GLY A 7 -21.88 -2.52 -11.47
N ARG A 8 -21.62 -3.75 -11.05
CA ARG A 8 -21.19 -4.04 -9.68
C ARG A 8 -19.82 -3.42 -9.41
N TRP A 9 -19.53 -3.09 -8.15
CA TRP A 9 -18.25 -2.52 -7.73
C TRP A 9 -17.04 -3.44 -8.05
N THR A 10 -17.25 -4.74 -8.16
CA THR A 10 -16.24 -5.74 -8.53
C THR A 10 -15.92 -5.77 -10.02
N THR A 11 -16.69 -5.08 -10.88
CA THR A 11 -16.44 -5.04 -12.33
C THR A 11 -15.81 -3.71 -12.75
N SER A 12 -14.71 -3.76 -13.50
CA SER A 12 -14.04 -2.56 -13.99
C SER A 12 -14.65 -2.09 -15.32
N ARG A 13 -15.76 -1.34 -15.22
CA ARG A 13 -16.39 -0.66 -16.37
C ARG A 13 -16.50 0.84 -16.10
N PRO A 14 -15.36 1.57 -16.08
CA PRO A 14 -15.36 2.97 -15.68
C PRO A 14 -16.06 3.86 -16.71
N ARG A 15 -16.80 4.83 -16.21
CA ARG A 15 -17.23 6.00 -16.96
C ARG A 15 -16.34 7.17 -16.59
N TRP A 16 -15.85 7.86 -17.60
CA TRP A 16 -14.89 8.96 -17.44
C TRP A 16 -15.58 10.29 -17.67
N ALA A 17 -15.21 11.29 -16.90
CA ALA A 17 -15.58 12.68 -17.08
C ALA A 17 -14.33 13.55 -17.15
N SER A 18 -14.43 14.70 -17.81
CA SER A 18 -13.36 15.71 -17.70
C SER A 18 -13.33 16.27 -16.27
N MET A 19 -12.16 16.77 -15.83
CA MET A 19 -12.08 17.43 -14.52
C MET A 19 -13.00 18.62 -14.42
N LYS A 20 -13.08 19.43 -15.47
CA LYS A 20 -14.00 20.57 -15.53
C LYS A 20 -15.47 20.14 -15.36
N SER A 21 -15.89 19.07 -16.04
CA SER A 21 -17.26 18.55 -15.94
C SER A 21 -17.56 17.96 -14.56
N TRP A 22 -16.55 17.37 -13.91
CA TRP A 22 -16.71 16.76 -12.59
C TRP A 22 -16.75 17.78 -11.46
N LEU A 23 -15.91 18.82 -11.53
CA LEU A 23 -15.80 19.86 -10.50
C LEU A 23 -16.77 21.04 -10.74
N GLY A 24 -17.37 21.14 -11.94
CA GLY A 24 -18.18 22.28 -12.34
C GLY A 24 -17.38 23.49 -12.81
N GLU A 25 -16.06 23.50 -12.60
CA GLU A 25 -15.16 24.58 -12.96
C GLU A 25 -13.83 24.07 -13.53
N ALA A 26 -13.09 24.94 -14.19
CA ALA A 26 -11.74 24.62 -14.64
C ALA A 26 -10.74 24.76 -13.48
N ILE A 27 -9.86 23.78 -13.31
CA ILE A 27 -8.75 23.89 -12.37
C ILE A 27 -7.77 24.91 -12.93
N ALA A 28 -7.47 25.94 -12.15
CA ALA A 28 -6.43 26.91 -12.51
C ALA A 28 -5.05 26.21 -12.59
N PRO A 29 -4.24 26.50 -13.60
CA PRO A 29 -2.87 26.02 -13.65
C PRO A 29 -2.09 26.50 -12.42
N GLN A 30 -1.27 25.64 -11.86
CA GLN A 30 -0.37 25.98 -10.77
C GLN A 30 1.08 25.84 -11.25
N PRO A 31 2.02 26.62 -10.70
CA PRO A 31 3.44 26.42 -10.95
C PRO A 31 3.85 24.99 -10.62
N GLU A 32 4.64 24.36 -11.48
CA GLU A 32 5.05 22.98 -11.34
C GLU A 32 5.73 22.71 -9.98
N ALA A 33 6.62 23.62 -9.56
CA ALA A 33 7.33 23.49 -8.27
C ALA A 33 6.36 23.44 -7.07
N GLU A 34 5.34 24.30 -7.04
CA GLU A 34 4.33 24.29 -5.98
C GLU A 34 3.51 23.01 -6.01
N GLY A 35 3.15 22.52 -7.20
CA GLY A 35 2.44 21.25 -7.37
C GLY A 35 3.25 20.08 -6.84
N VAL A 36 4.54 20.03 -7.15
CA VAL A 36 5.46 18.98 -6.65
C VAL A 36 5.61 19.08 -5.13
N ALA A 37 5.82 20.28 -4.58
CA ALA A 37 5.95 20.48 -3.13
C ALA A 37 4.72 19.98 -2.38
N ARG A 38 3.51 20.29 -2.84
CA ARG A 38 2.25 19.79 -2.26
C ARG A 38 2.12 18.27 -2.32
N LEU A 39 2.57 17.65 -3.41
CA LEU A 39 2.54 16.18 -3.53
C LEU A 39 3.54 15.54 -2.58
N VAL A 40 4.75 16.08 -2.45
CA VAL A 40 5.78 15.64 -1.51
C VAL A 40 5.29 15.80 -0.06
N GLU A 41 4.69 16.94 0.29
CA GLU A 41 4.09 17.14 1.60
C GLU A 41 3.05 16.08 1.94
N ARG A 42 2.10 15.84 1.03
CA ARG A 42 1.06 14.81 1.23
C ARG A 42 1.64 13.41 1.34
N TRP A 43 2.67 13.12 0.56
CA TRP A 43 3.34 11.83 0.63
C TRP A 43 4.03 11.65 2.00
N LEU A 44 4.76 12.65 2.49
CA LEU A 44 5.40 12.61 3.81
C LEU A 44 4.39 12.47 4.95
N ARG A 45 3.23 13.16 4.85
CA ARG A 45 2.13 13.00 5.84
C ARG A 45 1.59 11.59 5.96
N VAL A 46 1.62 10.83 4.87
CA VAL A 46 1.00 9.48 4.82
C VAL A 46 2.05 8.38 4.99
N PHE A 47 3.23 8.58 4.44
CA PHE A 47 4.27 7.56 4.30
C PHE A 47 5.60 7.94 4.97
N GLY A 48 5.71 9.12 5.57
CA GLY A 48 6.93 9.50 6.28
C GLY A 48 7.19 8.63 7.53
N PRO A 49 8.47 8.47 7.91
CA PRO A 49 9.65 8.95 7.20
C PRO A 49 9.94 8.18 5.91
N GLY A 50 10.59 8.83 4.94
CA GLY A 50 11.00 8.17 3.71
C GLY A 50 12.14 8.87 3.00
N THR A 51 12.80 8.15 2.10
CA THR A 51 13.95 8.64 1.34
C THR A 51 13.53 9.49 0.13
N ALA A 52 14.44 10.31 -0.39
CA ALA A 52 14.20 11.00 -1.67
C ALA A 52 14.02 10.02 -2.85
N ALA A 53 14.53 8.80 -2.75
CA ALA A 53 14.37 7.74 -3.74
C ALA A 53 12.93 7.22 -3.73
N ASP A 54 12.34 7.01 -2.55
CA ASP A 54 10.94 6.60 -2.40
C ASP A 54 9.99 7.62 -3.01
N ILE A 55 10.16 8.89 -2.63
CA ILE A 55 9.33 10.00 -3.11
C ILE A 55 9.44 10.15 -4.63
N LYS A 56 10.68 10.13 -5.17
CA LYS A 56 10.92 10.18 -6.61
C LYS A 56 10.20 9.05 -7.34
N TRP A 57 10.35 7.82 -6.83
CA TRP A 57 9.75 6.64 -7.44
C TRP A 57 8.23 6.73 -7.43
N TRP A 58 7.65 7.07 -6.28
CA TRP A 58 6.20 7.14 -6.11
C TRP A 58 5.55 8.23 -6.99
N LEU A 59 6.17 9.39 -7.08
CA LEU A 59 5.69 10.51 -7.89
C LEU A 59 6.02 10.37 -9.40
N GLY A 60 6.91 9.45 -9.79
CA GLY A 60 7.43 9.39 -11.15
C GLY A 60 8.21 10.66 -11.54
N SER A 61 8.85 11.32 -10.56
CA SER A 61 9.50 12.61 -10.68
C SER A 61 11.03 12.50 -10.82
N THR A 62 11.74 13.62 -10.78
CA THR A 62 13.21 13.65 -10.77
C THR A 62 13.74 13.88 -9.35
N VAL A 63 14.96 13.41 -9.07
CA VAL A 63 15.63 13.69 -7.78
C VAL A 63 15.76 15.18 -7.53
N ARG A 64 16.02 15.98 -8.58
CA ARG A 64 16.16 17.43 -8.49
C ARG A 64 14.86 18.07 -8.02
N ALA A 65 13.72 17.70 -8.62
CA ALA A 65 12.41 18.24 -8.25
C ALA A 65 12.05 17.85 -6.81
N VAL A 66 12.29 16.60 -6.42
CA VAL A 66 12.04 16.13 -5.04
C VAL A 66 12.90 16.85 -4.02
N ARG A 67 14.21 17.03 -4.28
CA ARG A 67 15.10 17.77 -3.38
C ARG A 67 14.73 19.25 -3.26
N GLY A 68 14.29 19.88 -4.36
CA GLY A 68 13.74 21.24 -4.33
C GLY A 68 12.53 21.34 -3.43
N ALA A 69 11.55 20.45 -3.62
CA ALA A 69 10.36 20.40 -2.81
C ALA A 69 10.64 20.13 -1.32
N LEU A 70 11.57 19.23 -0.99
CA LEU A 70 12.00 18.97 0.39
C LEU A 70 12.63 20.22 1.05
N ALA A 71 13.41 20.99 0.29
CA ALA A 71 13.98 22.25 0.76
C ALA A 71 12.91 23.32 0.98
N ASP A 72 11.97 23.48 0.05
CA ASP A 72 10.86 24.42 0.14
C ASP A 72 9.93 24.10 1.34
N LEU A 73 9.76 22.83 1.67
CA LEU A 73 8.99 22.34 2.82
C LEU A 73 9.77 22.38 4.13
N HIS A 74 11.04 22.78 4.11
CA HIS A 74 11.93 22.69 5.29
C HIS A 74 11.96 21.29 5.92
N ALA A 75 11.86 20.23 5.09
CA ALA A 75 11.83 18.86 5.56
C ALA A 75 13.08 18.51 6.37
N VAL A 76 12.87 17.88 7.52
CA VAL A 76 13.94 17.54 8.47
C VAL A 76 14.53 16.18 8.08
N GLN A 77 15.86 16.10 8.05
CA GLN A 77 16.58 14.86 7.81
C GLN A 77 16.58 14.00 9.07
N VAL A 78 16.30 12.72 8.89
CA VAL A 78 16.33 11.69 9.94
C VAL A 78 17.17 10.51 9.46
N ASP A 79 17.77 9.78 10.40
CA ASP A 79 18.49 8.55 10.09
C ASP A 79 17.51 7.37 10.00
N LEU A 80 17.55 6.68 8.88
CA LEU A 80 16.80 5.44 8.63
C LEU A 80 17.82 4.29 8.46
N GLU A 81 18.36 3.81 9.57
CA GLU A 81 19.36 2.71 9.58
C GLU A 81 20.55 2.96 8.64
N GLY A 82 21.09 4.18 8.69
CA GLY A 82 22.23 4.60 7.86
C GLY A 82 21.83 5.25 6.53
N GLN A 83 20.55 5.36 6.22
CA GLN A 83 20.05 6.11 5.08
C GLN A 83 19.43 7.44 5.53
N ILE A 84 19.46 8.45 4.65
CA ILE A 84 18.82 9.74 4.91
C ILE A 84 17.36 9.66 4.53
N GLY A 85 16.50 9.70 5.54
CA GLY A 85 15.06 9.93 5.38
C GLY A 85 14.66 11.37 5.65
N TYR A 86 13.39 11.66 5.42
CA TYR A 86 12.80 12.99 5.60
C TYR A 86 11.47 12.90 6.32
N LEU A 87 11.23 13.86 7.22
CA LEU A 87 9.95 14.12 7.87
C LEU A 87 9.57 15.58 7.69
N LEU A 88 8.30 15.90 7.86
CA LEU A 88 7.85 17.29 7.96
C LEU A 88 8.24 17.88 9.32
N PRO A 89 8.50 19.21 9.43
CA PRO A 89 8.94 19.83 10.67
C PRO A 89 7.96 19.67 11.86
N ASP A 90 6.69 19.49 11.57
CA ASP A 90 5.62 19.31 12.54
C ASP A 90 5.22 17.85 12.78
N ASP A 91 6.03 16.90 12.28
CA ASP A 91 5.79 15.45 12.38
C ASP A 91 7.05 14.73 12.93
N LEU A 92 7.67 15.31 13.95
CA LEU A 92 8.92 14.81 14.54
C LEU A 92 8.68 14.02 15.82
N GLU A 93 7.47 14.05 16.36
CA GLU A 93 7.14 13.29 17.56
C GLU A 93 7.15 11.78 17.26
N ALA A 94 7.92 11.05 18.05
CA ALA A 94 7.93 9.59 17.94
C ALA A 94 6.55 9.03 18.35
N THR A 95 6.02 8.14 17.53
CA THR A 95 4.84 7.35 17.89
C THR A 95 5.18 6.47 19.08
N GLY A 96 4.34 6.50 20.12
CA GLY A 96 4.50 5.63 21.29
C GLY A 96 4.33 4.15 20.91
N PRO A 97 4.61 3.23 21.85
CA PRO A 97 4.39 1.81 21.64
C PRO A 97 2.94 1.53 21.22
N VAL A 98 2.76 0.70 20.23
CA VAL A 98 1.45 0.24 19.73
C VAL A 98 1.32 -1.24 20.07
N GLU A 99 0.15 -1.67 20.54
CA GLU A 99 -0.11 -3.10 20.73
C GLU A 99 0.02 -3.86 19.41
N PRO A 100 0.56 -5.08 19.41
CA PRO A 100 0.66 -5.89 18.21
C PRO A 100 -0.67 -6.02 17.47
N TRP A 101 -0.67 -5.85 16.17
CA TRP A 101 -1.88 -5.82 15.36
C TRP A 101 -1.76 -6.67 14.10
N ALA A 102 -2.90 -7.18 13.62
CA ALA A 102 -3.02 -7.90 12.38
C ALA A 102 -3.80 -7.10 11.33
N ALA A 103 -3.43 -7.23 10.06
CA ALA A 103 -4.20 -6.70 8.95
C ALA A 103 -4.10 -7.58 7.70
N LEU A 104 -5.19 -7.62 6.93
CA LEU A 104 -5.24 -8.23 5.61
C LEU A 104 -5.45 -7.15 4.56
N LEU A 105 -4.39 -6.78 3.86
CA LEU A 105 -4.43 -5.73 2.86
C LEU A 105 -4.66 -6.29 1.45
N PRO A 106 -5.46 -5.61 0.61
CA PRO A 106 -5.75 -6.05 -0.75
C PRO A 106 -4.53 -5.93 -1.68
N ALA A 107 -4.62 -6.52 -2.87
CA ALA A 107 -3.63 -6.28 -3.91
C ALA A 107 -3.55 -4.79 -4.27
N LEU A 108 -2.35 -4.28 -4.51
CA LEU A 108 -2.04 -2.89 -4.82
C LEU A 108 -2.40 -1.90 -3.69
N ASP A 109 -2.49 -2.37 -2.44
CA ASP A 109 -2.72 -1.48 -1.32
C ASP A 109 -1.63 -0.41 -1.23
N PRO A 110 -1.98 0.87 -1.00
CA PRO A 110 -1.02 1.94 -0.87
C PRO A 110 0.05 1.70 0.20
N THR A 111 -0.29 1.04 1.31
CA THR A 111 0.66 0.70 2.38
C THR A 111 1.74 -0.25 1.85
N THR A 112 1.35 -1.28 1.10
CA THR A 112 2.31 -2.22 0.49
C THR A 112 3.09 -1.60 -0.68
N MET A 113 2.54 -0.56 -1.32
CA MET A 113 3.10 0.10 -2.50
C MET A 113 3.71 1.48 -2.21
N GLY A 114 3.76 1.93 -0.95
CA GLY A 114 4.12 3.30 -0.59
C GLY A 114 5.59 3.66 -0.80
N TRP A 115 6.50 2.70 -0.67
CA TRP A 115 7.94 2.93 -0.74
C TRP A 115 8.59 2.15 -1.89
N PHE A 116 9.68 2.65 -2.40
CA PHE A 116 10.56 1.94 -3.32
C PHE A 116 11.43 0.94 -2.56
N GLU A 117 12.04 1.39 -1.46
CA GLU A 117 12.82 0.59 -0.53
C GLU A 117 11.90 0.07 0.57
N ARG A 118 11.50 -1.19 0.46
CA ARG A 118 10.43 -1.79 1.26
C ARG A 118 10.84 -3.04 2.03
N ASP A 119 12.13 -3.39 2.02
CA ASP A 119 12.62 -4.62 2.64
C ASP A 119 12.46 -4.61 4.17
N TRP A 120 12.39 -3.43 4.80
CA TRP A 120 12.19 -3.26 6.23
C TRP A 120 10.85 -3.81 6.74
N TYR A 121 9.77 -3.78 5.93
CA TYR A 121 8.50 -4.42 6.29
C TYR A 121 8.22 -5.70 5.49
N LEU A 122 8.85 -5.84 4.32
CA LEU A 122 8.57 -6.95 3.40
C LEU A 122 9.45 -8.18 3.68
N GLY A 123 10.63 -7.99 4.27
CA GLY A 123 11.61 -9.05 4.44
C GLY A 123 12.03 -9.66 3.10
N PRO A 124 12.37 -10.96 3.07
CA PRO A 124 12.86 -11.63 1.86
C PRO A 124 11.72 -12.05 0.90
N HIS A 125 10.49 -11.65 1.14
CA HIS A 125 9.29 -12.25 0.51
C HIS A 125 8.86 -11.59 -0.81
N ARG A 126 9.63 -10.63 -1.33
CA ARG A 126 9.30 -9.90 -2.56
C ARG A 126 8.92 -10.83 -3.72
N ALA A 127 9.67 -11.91 -3.94
CA ALA A 127 9.46 -12.81 -5.05
C ALA A 127 8.11 -13.56 -4.99
N GLN A 128 7.58 -13.81 -3.79
CA GLN A 128 6.28 -14.46 -3.61
C GLN A 128 5.10 -13.47 -3.65
N LEU A 129 5.33 -12.24 -3.20
CA LEU A 129 4.27 -11.24 -2.96
C LEU A 129 4.07 -10.26 -4.12
N PHE A 130 5.06 -10.12 -5.01
CA PHE A 130 4.97 -9.21 -6.14
C PHE A 130 4.99 -9.97 -7.47
N ASP A 131 4.27 -9.45 -8.45
CA ASP A 131 4.36 -9.93 -9.83
C ASP A 131 5.63 -9.39 -10.52
N THR A 132 5.88 -9.82 -11.76
CA THR A 132 7.05 -9.41 -12.56
C THR A 132 7.05 -7.92 -12.92
N ASN A 133 5.92 -7.24 -12.80
CA ASN A 133 5.79 -5.80 -13.06
C ASN A 133 5.91 -4.97 -11.77
N GLY A 134 6.11 -5.62 -10.62
CA GLY A 134 6.22 -4.95 -9.32
C GLY A 134 4.88 -4.60 -8.68
N ASN A 135 3.78 -5.23 -9.10
CA ASN A 135 2.49 -5.08 -8.45
C ASN A 135 2.40 -6.00 -7.22
N ALA A 136 2.06 -5.43 -6.07
CA ALA A 136 1.84 -6.21 -4.86
C ALA A 136 0.55 -7.03 -4.97
N GLY A 137 0.61 -8.31 -4.57
CA GLY A 137 -0.56 -9.13 -4.28
C GLY A 137 -1.22 -8.75 -2.96
N ALA A 138 -2.23 -9.52 -2.57
CA ALA A 138 -2.85 -9.39 -1.25
C ALA A 138 -1.90 -9.88 -0.16
N THR A 139 -1.72 -9.09 0.90
CA THR A 139 -0.72 -9.31 1.95
C THR A 139 -1.36 -9.50 3.32
N ALA A 140 -0.73 -10.32 4.16
CA ALA A 140 -1.06 -10.50 5.56
C ALA A 140 0.05 -9.86 6.41
N TRP A 141 -0.35 -8.97 7.32
CA TRP A 141 0.54 -8.17 8.16
C TRP A 141 0.39 -8.55 9.62
N TRP A 142 1.50 -8.64 10.30
CA TRP A 142 1.57 -8.79 11.74
C TRP A 142 2.61 -7.84 12.31
N ASP A 143 2.19 -6.99 13.22
CA ASP A 143 3.05 -6.04 13.96
C ASP A 143 4.00 -5.24 13.03
N GLY A 144 3.43 -4.62 11.99
CA GLY A 144 4.17 -3.77 11.05
C GLY A 144 4.95 -4.50 9.96
N ARG A 145 4.92 -5.84 9.91
CA ARG A 145 5.64 -6.65 8.91
C ARG A 145 4.70 -7.49 8.06
N VAL A 146 5.09 -7.68 6.79
CA VAL A 146 4.41 -8.64 5.91
C VAL A 146 4.89 -10.04 6.24
N VAL A 147 3.99 -10.87 6.75
CA VAL A 147 4.27 -12.24 7.20
C VAL A 147 3.64 -13.31 6.29
N GLY A 148 2.95 -12.86 5.25
CA GLY A 148 2.28 -13.75 4.31
C GLY A 148 1.36 -13.02 3.35
N GLY A 149 0.43 -13.75 2.79
CA GLY A 149 -0.62 -13.22 1.95
C GLY A 149 -1.93 -13.95 2.17
N TRP A 150 -2.96 -13.50 1.48
CA TRP A 150 -4.27 -14.15 1.54
C TRP A 150 -4.90 -14.27 0.16
N ARG A 151 -5.87 -15.17 0.05
CA ARG A 151 -6.69 -15.31 -1.14
C ARG A 151 -8.10 -15.74 -0.76
N GLN A 152 -9.02 -15.53 -1.67
CA GLN A 152 -10.39 -16.02 -1.53
C GLN A 152 -10.52 -17.42 -2.16
N THR A 153 -11.15 -18.35 -1.45
CA THR A 153 -11.48 -19.70 -1.97
C THR A 153 -12.64 -19.62 -2.97
N ASP A 154 -12.96 -20.73 -3.62
CA ASP A 154 -14.11 -20.81 -4.52
C ASP A 154 -15.46 -20.62 -3.80
N THR A 155 -15.53 -20.94 -2.52
CA THR A 155 -16.68 -20.71 -1.66
C THR A 155 -16.80 -19.27 -1.15
N GLY A 156 -15.76 -18.45 -1.34
CA GLY A 156 -15.72 -17.06 -0.88
C GLY A 156 -14.96 -16.82 0.42
N ALA A 157 -14.57 -17.89 1.12
CA ALA A 157 -13.81 -17.77 2.36
C ALA A 157 -12.40 -17.21 2.10
N ILE A 158 -11.90 -16.42 3.04
CA ILE A 158 -10.52 -15.96 3.04
C ILE A 158 -9.63 -17.02 3.67
N VAL A 159 -8.54 -17.34 2.99
CA VAL A 159 -7.51 -18.26 3.50
C VAL A 159 -6.14 -17.60 3.48
N LEU A 160 -5.41 -17.80 4.57
CA LEU A 160 -4.06 -17.28 4.76
C LEU A 160 -3.02 -18.16 4.07
N ARG A 161 -1.93 -17.54 3.69
CA ARG A 161 -0.70 -18.18 3.18
C ARG A 161 0.48 -17.57 3.92
N MET A 162 0.87 -18.22 5.01
CA MET A 162 1.96 -17.76 5.84
C MET A 162 3.31 -18.03 5.16
N LEU A 163 4.22 -17.07 5.30
CA LEU A 163 5.63 -17.13 4.85
C LEU A 163 6.58 -17.11 6.03
N GLU A 164 6.10 -16.67 7.19
CA GLU A 164 6.84 -16.66 8.46
C GLU A 164 5.99 -17.28 9.57
N ASP A 165 6.65 -17.78 10.60
CA ASP A 165 6.01 -18.16 11.86
C ASP A 165 5.83 -16.90 12.71
N VAL A 166 4.61 -16.60 13.07
CA VAL A 166 4.23 -15.42 13.88
C VAL A 166 3.79 -15.80 15.30
N GLY A 167 4.02 -17.04 15.68
CA GLY A 167 3.53 -17.59 16.94
C GLY A 167 2.01 -17.73 17.02
N HIS A 168 1.54 -18.24 18.16
CA HIS A 168 0.11 -18.52 18.35
C HIS A 168 -0.75 -17.26 18.29
N ASP A 169 -0.34 -16.17 18.94
CA ASP A 169 -1.15 -14.96 19.06
C ASP A 169 -1.24 -14.22 17.71
N GLY A 170 -0.14 -14.16 16.97
CA GLY A 170 -0.11 -13.57 15.64
C GLY A 170 -1.00 -14.35 14.66
N LEU A 171 -0.89 -15.69 14.66
CA LEU A 171 -1.71 -16.53 13.80
C LEU A 171 -3.20 -16.39 14.16
N ARG A 172 -3.55 -16.43 15.45
CA ARG A 172 -4.93 -16.26 15.91
C ARG A 172 -5.52 -14.91 15.50
N SER A 173 -4.74 -13.83 15.62
CA SER A 173 -5.17 -12.49 15.21
C SER A 173 -5.42 -12.41 13.70
N LEU A 174 -4.56 -13.01 12.90
CA LEU A 174 -4.73 -13.07 11.45
C LEU A 174 -5.93 -13.92 11.02
N GLU A 175 -6.21 -15.01 11.72
CA GLU A 175 -7.40 -15.86 11.48
C GLU A 175 -8.68 -15.07 11.77
N LEU A 176 -8.74 -14.32 12.86
CA LEU A 176 -9.88 -13.45 13.17
C LEU A 176 -10.11 -12.39 12.09
N GLU A 177 -9.04 -11.79 11.57
CA GLU A 177 -9.15 -10.85 10.45
C GLU A 177 -9.65 -11.54 9.16
N ALA A 178 -9.23 -12.78 8.90
CA ALA A 178 -9.72 -13.56 7.75
C ALA A 178 -11.21 -13.90 7.88
N GLU A 179 -11.67 -14.26 9.08
CA GLU A 179 -13.10 -14.47 9.39
C GLU A 179 -13.89 -13.18 9.18
N ARG A 180 -13.43 -12.07 9.78
CA ARG A 180 -14.07 -10.75 9.64
C ARG A 180 -14.17 -10.31 8.17
N LEU A 181 -13.11 -10.47 7.39
CA LEU A 181 -13.11 -10.12 5.97
C LEU A 181 -14.03 -11.03 5.15
N THR A 182 -14.12 -12.31 5.49
CA THR A 182 -15.03 -13.26 4.87
C THR A 182 -16.49 -12.85 5.09
N GLU A 183 -16.85 -12.51 6.33
CA GLU A 183 -18.19 -12.05 6.68
C GLU A 183 -18.52 -10.72 5.98
N TRP A 184 -17.60 -9.75 6.01
CA TRP A 184 -17.78 -8.44 5.37
C TRP A 184 -18.01 -8.55 3.86
N LEU A 185 -17.31 -9.46 3.17
CA LEU A 185 -17.51 -9.70 1.74
C LEU A 185 -18.86 -10.35 1.42
N GLY A 186 -19.49 -11.04 2.38
CA GLY A 186 -20.84 -11.57 2.24
C GLY A 186 -21.04 -12.42 0.99
N GLY A 187 -20.09 -13.29 0.65
CA GLY A 187 -20.12 -14.10 -0.56
C GLY A 187 -19.70 -13.36 -1.84
N THR A 188 -19.41 -12.06 -1.77
CA THR A 188 -18.90 -11.30 -2.92
C THR A 188 -17.51 -11.82 -3.32
N ARG A 189 -17.32 -12.14 -4.60
CA ARG A 189 -16.06 -12.62 -5.15
C ARG A 189 -15.25 -11.47 -5.72
N VAL A 190 -14.02 -11.34 -5.23
CA VAL A 190 -13.05 -10.34 -5.72
C VAL A 190 -11.87 -11.08 -6.34
N SER A 191 -11.66 -10.88 -7.63
CA SER A 191 -10.49 -11.44 -8.33
C SER A 191 -9.45 -10.35 -8.51
N PRO A 192 -8.25 -10.50 -7.96
CA PRO A 192 -7.19 -9.51 -8.17
C PRO A 192 -6.80 -9.48 -9.64
N ARG A 193 -6.66 -8.27 -10.19
CA ARG A 193 -6.23 -8.09 -11.59
C ARG A 193 -4.78 -8.54 -11.80
N PHE A 194 -3.96 -8.40 -10.77
CA PHE A 194 -2.54 -8.72 -10.75
C PHE A 194 -2.26 -9.72 -9.62
N PRO A 195 -2.52 -11.02 -9.85
CA PRO A 195 -2.28 -12.03 -8.82
C PRO A 195 -0.78 -12.25 -8.61
N SER A 196 -0.34 -12.21 -7.36
CA SER A 196 1.03 -12.55 -6.98
C SER A 196 1.33 -14.06 -7.15
N PRO A 197 2.60 -14.46 -7.21
CA PRO A 197 2.97 -15.88 -7.21
C PRO A 197 2.34 -16.65 -6.06
N LEU A 198 2.36 -16.08 -4.84
CA LEU A 198 1.77 -16.69 -3.64
C LEU A 198 0.27 -16.95 -3.78
N SER A 199 -0.47 -16.04 -4.42
CA SER A 199 -1.92 -16.19 -4.62
C SER A 199 -2.29 -17.24 -5.67
N LYS A 200 -1.36 -17.59 -6.56
CA LYS A 200 -1.57 -18.60 -7.63
C LYS A 200 -1.33 -20.04 -7.16
N VAL A 201 -0.60 -20.21 -6.06
CA VAL A 201 -0.34 -21.56 -5.54
C VAL A 201 -1.66 -22.21 -5.13
N ALA A 202 -2.07 -23.28 -5.79
CA ALA A 202 -3.22 -24.07 -5.38
C ALA A 202 -3.04 -24.55 -3.95
N THR A 203 -4.12 -24.59 -3.17
CA THR A 203 -4.13 -25.33 -1.91
C THR A 203 -3.88 -26.78 -2.28
N GLY A 204 -2.68 -27.29 -2.04
CA GLY A 204 -2.45 -28.73 -2.07
C GLY A 204 -3.51 -29.34 -1.16
N ALA A 205 -4.30 -30.24 -1.69
CA ALA A 205 -5.17 -31.10 -0.89
C ALA A 205 -4.26 -31.73 0.17
N GLY A 206 -4.53 -31.41 1.44
CA GLY A 206 -3.84 -32.07 2.54
C GLY A 206 -3.99 -33.58 2.36
N ARG A 207 -2.86 -34.26 2.33
CA ARG A 207 -2.81 -35.70 2.53
C ARG A 207 -2.84 -35.98 4.02
#